data_e09bb16b25d596531e884d2827f49219
#
_entry.id   e09bb16b25d596531e884d2827f49219
#
_cell.length_a   1.000
_cell.length_b   1.000
_cell.length_c   1.000
_cell.angle_alpha   90.00
_cell.angle_beta   90.00
_cell.angle_gamma   90.00
#
_symmetry.space_group_name_H-M   'P 1'
#
loop_
_entity.id
_entity.type
_entity.pdbx_description
1 polymer ?
#
loop_
_entity_poly.entity_id
_entity_poly.type
_entity_poly.pdbx_seq_one_letter_code
_entity_poly.pdbx_strand_id
1 'polypeptide(L)'
;MKKYISCAFFFVLSLTHSQKTIHVFVALCDHINQGIVPVPESLGNGQNPTTNLYWGALYGVKTHFKRSEDWIFLTSMTSENPKILERVLFKHKNSETFLLADAYDGKYIKEAITHFLEASAGNNPQEITINDRKLPFGGNSNLVSYIGHNGLMEFDVDGHFNPKNNNKRDAIILACISKNYFLSHIRQTQANPLIWTTGLMAPEAYTLKWAIDGWIRNETDNEIRERAAKAYHNYQKCGLNAAKRLLVTGF
;
A
#
# COMPACT_ATOMS: atom_id res chain seq x y z
N MET A 1 23.73 -34.01 55.27
CA MET A 1 23.29 -34.09 53.86
C MET A 1 22.67 -32.75 53.49
N LYS A 2 23.37 -31.90 52.69
CA LYS A 2 22.87 -30.61 52.19
C LYS A 2 22.19 -30.86 50.86
N LYS A 3 20.87 -30.59 50.76
CA LYS A 3 20.11 -30.64 49.50
C LYS A 3 20.30 -29.32 48.76
N TYR A 4 20.92 -29.36 47.56
CA TYR A 4 20.97 -28.23 46.64
C TYR A 4 19.69 -28.24 45.80
N ILE A 5 18.86 -27.19 45.96
CA ILE A 5 17.72 -26.92 45.10
C ILE A 5 18.26 -26.14 43.90
N SER A 6 18.30 -26.77 42.72
CA SER A 6 18.64 -26.12 41.45
C SER A 6 17.40 -25.41 40.93
N CYS A 7 17.41 -24.08 40.96
CA CYS A 7 16.36 -23.27 40.39
C CYS A 7 16.67 -23.07 38.88
N ALA A 8 15.97 -23.80 38.03
CA ALA A 8 16.07 -23.61 36.58
C ALA A 8 15.31 -22.33 36.16
N PHE A 9 16.03 -21.28 35.80
CA PHE A 9 15.49 -20.07 35.25
C PHE A 9 15.10 -20.33 33.78
N PHE A 10 13.81 -20.48 33.51
CA PHE A 10 13.32 -20.47 32.11
C PHE A 10 13.34 -19.04 31.59
N PHE A 11 14.32 -18.73 30.74
CA PHE A 11 14.34 -17.50 29.93
C PHE A 11 13.28 -17.65 28.82
N VAL A 12 12.11 -17.04 29.02
CA VAL A 12 11.13 -16.85 27.95
C VAL A 12 11.68 -15.75 27.05
N LEU A 13 12.31 -16.11 25.93
CA LEU A 13 12.62 -15.16 24.85
C LEU A 13 11.28 -14.67 24.27
N SER A 14 10.82 -13.52 24.74
CA SER A 14 9.77 -12.78 24.06
C SER A 14 10.33 -12.30 22.72
N LEU A 15 9.94 -12.96 21.63
CA LEU A 15 10.16 -12.45 20.27
C LEU A 15 9.35 -11.15 20.14
N THR A 16 9.98 -10.03 20.47
CA THR A 16 9.41 -8.71 20.18
C THR A 16 9.39 -8.53 18.66
N HIS A 17 8.28 -8.85 18.02
CA HIS A 17 8.06 -8.48 16.64
C HIS A 17 8.10 -6.95 16.55
N SER A 18 9.09 -6.44 15.82
CA SER A 18 9.17 -5.00 15.54
C SER A 18 7.87 -4.52 14.89
N GLN A 19 7.29 -3.45 15.42
CA GLN A 19 6.12 -2.81 14.82
C GLN A 19 6.46 -2.35 13.40
N LYS A 20 5.63 -2.74 12.42
CA LYS A 20 5.72 -2.30 11.03
C LYS A 20 4.46 -1.53 10.64
N THR A 21 4.59 -0.52 9.81
CA THR A 21 3.46 0.25 9.30
C THR A 21 3.49 0.35 7.78
N ILE A 22 2.29 0.28 7.20
CA ILE A 22 2.04 0.36 5.76
C ILE A 22 1.05 1.50 5.53
N HIS A 23 1.35 2.43 4.63
CA HIS A 23 0.41 3.46 4.22
C HIS A 23 0.03 3.30 2.75
N VAL A 24 -1.26 3.15 2.48
CA VAL A 24 -1.82 2.96 1.14
C VAL A 24 -2.59 4.20 0.71
N PHE A 25 -2.13 4.83 -0.37
CA PHE A 25 -2.73 6.00 -1.00
C PHE A 25 -3.57 5.52 -2.18
N VAL A 26 -4.90 5.64 -2.10
CA VAL A 26 -5.82 5.20 -3.15
C VAL A 26 -6.44 6.41 -3.80
N ALA A 27 -6.08 6.69 -5.05
CA ALA A 27 -6.83 7.63 -5.88
C ALA A 27 -8.07 6.91 -6.41
N LEU A 28 -9.26 7.31 -5.97
CA LEU A 28 -10.50 6.69 -6.39
C LEU A 28 -10.66 6.76 -7.91
N CYS A 29 -11.15 5.66 -8.50
CA CYS A 29 -11.47 5.59 -9.92
C CYS A 29 -12.51 6.68 -10.29
N ASP A 30 -12.16 7.57 -11.21
CA ASP A 30 -12.98 8.72 -11.57
C ASP A 30 -13.04 8.90 -13.09
N HIS A 31 -14.12 8.46 -13.71
CA HIS A 31 -14.29 8.52 -15.16
C HIS A 31 -14.56 9.93 -15.70
N ILE A 32 -14.84 10.90 -14.83
CA ILE A 32 -15.05 12.30 -15.21
C ILE A 32 -13.74 13.08 -15.20
N ASN A 33 -12.89 12.83 -14.19
CA ASN A 33 -11.70 13.63 -13.93
C ASN A 33 -10.38 12.92 -14.25
N GLN A 34 -10.40 11.68 -14.75
CA GLN A 34 -9.22 10.88 -15.06
C GLN A 34 -9.37 10.24 -16.45
N GLY A 35 -8.27 10.10 -17.20
CA GLY A 35 -8.21 9.46 -18.51
C GLY A 35 -8.30 7.93 -18.48
N ILE A 36 -9.22 7.38 -17.71
CA ILE A 36 -9.38 5.93 -17.51
C ILE A 36 -10.22 5.25 -18.60
N VAL A 37 -10.05 3.94 -18.74
CA VAL A 37 -10.96 3.11 -19.52
C VAL A 37 -12.35 3.17 -18.88
N PRO A 38 -13.42 3.38 -19.67
CA PRO A 38 -14.78 3.45 -19.15
C PRO A 38 -15.15 2.22 -18.29
N VAL A 39 -15.69 2.48 -17.11
CA VAL A 39 -16.22 1.48 -16.18
C VAL A 39 -17.70 1.84 -15.88
N PRO A 40 -18.51 0.92 -15.35
CA PRO A 40 -19.85 1.26 -14.88
C PRO A 40 -19.84 2.50 -13.96
N GLU A 41 -20.81 3.38 -14.11
CA GLU A 41 -20.88 4.67 -13.40
C GLU A 41 -20.68 4.55 -11.88
N SER A 42 -21.30 3.56 -11.26
CA SER A 42 -21.17 3.32 -9.81
C SER A 42 -19.74 2.95 -9.38
N LEU A 43 -18.96 2.32 -10.25
CA LEU A 43 -17.57 1.94 -9.98
C LEU A 43 -16.58 3.07 -10.27
N GLY A 44 -16.91 3.94 -11.22
CA GLY A 44 -16.08 5.06 -11.67
C GLY A 44 -16.48 6.41 -11.08
N ASN A 45 -17.26 6.45 -10.01
CA ASN A 45 -17.55 7.69 -9.29
C ASN A 45 -16.46 7.97 -8.25
N GLY A 46 -15.56 8.89 -8.60
CA GLY A 46 -14.42 9.26 -7.76
C GLY A 46 -14.77 9.99 -6.46
N GLN A 47 -16.02 10.41 -6.28
CA GLN A 47 -16.55 11.08 -5.10
C GLN A 47 -17.38 10.16 -4.20
N ASN A 48 -17.56 8.89 -4.61
CA ASN A 48 -18.31 7.92 -3.82
C ASN A 48 -17.43 6.70 -3.44
N PRO A 49 -16.79 6.72 -2.27
CA PRO A 49 -15.93 5.60 -1.84
C PRO A 49 -16.71 4.29 -1.62
N THR A 50 -18.02 4.34 -1.40
CA THR A 50 -18.83 3.15 -1.04
C THR A 50 -18.84 2.11 -2.15
N THR A 51 -18.94 2.52 -3.40
CA THR A 51 -19.05 1.61 -4.56
C THR A 51 -17.81 1.65 -5.46
N ASN A 52 -16.89 2.57 -5.21
CA ASN A 52 -15.74 2.81 -6.07
C ASN A 52 -14.89 1.56 -6.31
N LEU A 53 -14.45 1.37 -7.57
CA LEU A 53 -13.70 0.21 -8.03
C LEU A 53 -12.48 -0.11 -7.16
N TYR A 54 -11.70 0.92 -6.79
CA TYR A 54 -10.43 0.74 -6.06
C TYR A 54 -10.59 0.73 -4.54
N TRP A 55 -11.82 1.01 -4.02
CA TRP A 55 -12.04 1.14 -2.59
C TRP A 55 -13.16 0.26 -2.03
N GLY A 56 -14.42 0.58 -2.35
CA GLY A 56 -15.60 -0.06 -1.77
C GLY A 56 -16.11 -1.27 -2.52
N ALA A 57 -15.76 -1.42 -3.81
CA ALA A 57 -16.10 -2.60 -4.61
C ALA A 57 -15.41 -3.86 -4.07
N LEU A 58 -15.81 -5.03 -4.55
CA LEU A 58 -15.38 -6.35 -4.03
C LEU A 58 -13.85 -6.49 -3.91
N TYR A 59 -13.10 -5.98 -4.88
CA TYR A 59 -11.64 -6.05 -4.94
C TYR A 59 -10.97 -4.70 -4.66
N GLY A 60 -11.73 -3.71 -4.21
CA GLY A 60 -11.20 -2.46 -3.70
C GLY A 60 -10.51 -2.64 -2.34
N VAL A 61 -9.59 -1.75 -2.01
CA VAL A 61 -8.71 -1.88 -0.83
C VAL A 61 -9.49 -2.09 0.46
N LYS A 62 -10.45 -1.23 0.77
CA LYS A 62 -11.24 -1.33 2.00
C LYS A 62 -11.95 -2.68 2.11
N THR A 63 -12.71 -3.04 1.07
CA THR A 63 -13.55 -4.24 1.10
C THR A 63 -12.72 -5.51 1.10
N HIS A 64 -11.67 -5.57 0.28
CA HIS A 64 -10.83 -6.74 0.17
C HIS A 64 -10.08 -7.04 1.49
N PHE A 65 -9.47 -6.03 2.10
CA PHE A 65 -8.79 -6.22 3.40
C PHE A 65 -9.78 -6.51 4.52
N LYS A 66 -10.96 -5.88 4.54
CA LYS A 66 -12.00 -6.15 5.55
C LYS A 66 -12.56 -7.59 5.49
N ARG A 67 -12.55 -8.21 4.30
CA ARG A 67 -12.99 -9.60 4.07
C ARG A 67 -11.87 -10.62 4.23
N SER A 68 -10.63 -10.17 4.37
CA SER A 68 -9.48 -11.06 4.55
C SER A 68 -9.48 -11.69 5.92
N GLU A 69 -9.17 -12.97 5.98
CA GLU A 69 -9.00 -13.69 7.25
C GLU A 69 -7.72 -13.29 8.00
N ASP A 70 -6.75 -12.66 7.31
CA ASP A 70 -5.46 -12.28 7.89
C ASP A 70 -5.47 -10.89 8.54
N TRP A 71 -6.49 -10.08 8.27
CA TRP A 71 -6.57 -8.70 8.72
C TRP A 71 -7.77 -8.43 9.61
N ILE A 72 -7.58 -7.59 10.62
CA ILE A 72 -8.62 -7.09 11.52
C ILE A 72 -8.87 -5.64 11.14
N PHE A 73 -10.10 -5.31 10.76
CA PHE A 73 -10.55 -3.94 10.62
C PHE A 73 -10.65 -3.31 12.01
N LEU A 74 -9.88 -2.27 12.27
CA LEU A 74 -9.89 -1.59 13.57
C LEU A 74 -10.91 -0.45 13.60
N THR A 75 -10.82 0.46 12.62
CA THR A 75 -11.69 1.64 12.59
C THR A 75 -11.69 2.29 11.21
N SER A 76 -12.76 3.07 10.95
CA SER A 76 -12.79 4.11 9.93
C SER A 76 -12.73 5.47 10.63
N MET A 77 -12.02 6.42 10.07
CA MET A 77 -11.85 7.76 10.63
C MET A 77 -11.86 8.82 9.53
N THR A 78 -12.14 10.06 9.92
CA THR A 78 -11.99 11.22 9.06
C THR A 78 -10.51 11.64 8.98
N SER A 79 -10.14 12.28 7.89
CA SER A 79 -8.83 12.92 7.74
C SER A 79 -8.99 14.44 7.89
N GLU A 80 -7.97 15.13 8.38
CA GLU A 80 -7.92 16.60 8.36
C GLU A 80 -7.81 17.14 6.92
N ASN A 81 -7.27 16.33 5.99
CA ASN A 81 -7.28 16.67 4.57
C ASN A 81 -8.66 16.35 3.95
N PRO A 82 -9.45 17.38 3.55
CA PRO A 82 -10.80 17.18 3.02
C PRO A 82 -10.85 16.44 1.68
N LYS A 83 -9.71 16.25 1.02
CA LYS A 83 -9.59 15.48 -0.22
C LYS A 83 -9.49 13.97 0.03
N ILE A 84 -9.33 13.54 1.27
CA ILE A 84 -9.41 12.15 1.70
C ILE A 84 -10.83 11.91 2.21
N LEU A 85 -11.62 11.21 1.40
CA LEU A 85 -13.05 10.98 1.67
C LEU A 85 -13.28 9.94 2.76
N GLU A 86 -12.37 8.97 2.88
CA GLU A 86 -12.40 7.96 3.91
C GLU A 86 -10.99 7.48 4.22
N ARG A 87 -10.74 7.19 5.49
CA ARG A 87 -9.50 6.61 6.01
C ARG A 87 -9.85 5.40 6.84
N VAL A 88 -9.12 4.28 6.64
CA VAL A 88 -9.33 3.04 7.39
C VAL A 88 -8.03 2.50 7.94
N LEU A 89 -8.12 1.90 9.13
CA LEU A 89 -7.00 1.27 9.81
C LEU A 89 -7.26 -0.22 10.00
N PHE A 90 -6.26 -1.02 9.64
CA PHE A 90 -6.25 -2.47 9.86
C PHE A 90 -5.03 -2.88 10.68
N LYS A 91 -5.17 -4.01 11.41
CA LYS A 91 -4.06 -4.72 12.04
C LYS A 91 -3.96 -6.13 11.46
N HIS A 92 -2.75 -6.57 11.12
CA HIS A 92 -2.51 -7.96 10.73
C HIS A 92 -2.66 -8.89 11.96
N LYS A 93 -3.37 -10.02 11.81
CA LYS A 93 -3.70 -10.91 12.94
C LYS A 93 -2.48 -11.50 13.62
N ASN A 94 -1.49 -11.91 12.84
CA ASN A 94 -0.37 -12.71 13.30
C ASN A 94 0.97 -11.93 13.33
N SER A 95 0.93 -10.60 13.25
CA SER A 95 2.11 -9.75 13.38
C SER A 95 1.76 -8.37 13.93
N GLU A 96 2.77 -7.63 14.38
CA GLU A 96 2.62 -6.23 14.79
C GLU A 96 2.70 -5.27 13.58
N THR A 97 1.99 -5.64 12.50
CA THR A 97 1.88 -4.83 11.29
C THR A 97 0.53 -4.13 11.24
N PHE A 98 0.54 -2.82 10.98
CA PHE A 98 -0.64 -1.99 10.81
C PHE A 98 -0.67 -1.41 9.40
N LEU A 99 -1.86 -1.33 8.83
CA LEU A 99 -2.10 -0.75 7.51
C LEU A 99 -3.11 0.37 7.63
N LEU A 100 -2.69 1.58 7.28
CA LEU A 100 -3.54 2.75 7.07
C LEU A 100 -3.80 2.86 5.57
N ALA A 101 -5.05 3.06 5.18
CA ALA A 101 -5.40 3.32 3.79
C ALA A 101 -6.28 4.57 3.68
N ASP A 102 -5.95 5.44 2.73
CA ASP A 102 -6.62 6.69 2.43
C ASP A 102 -7.29 6.65 1.07
N ALA A 103 -8.60 6.89 1.02
CA ALA A 103 -9.36 7.07 -0.20
C ALA A 103 -9.39 8.54 -0.59
N TYR A 104 -8.57 8.93 -1.54
CA TYR A 104 -8.59 10.28 -2.11
C TYR A 104 -9.75 10.41 -3.10
N ASP A 105 -10.49 11.51 -3.03
CA ASP A 105 -11.40 11.91 -4.11
C ASP A 105 -10.66 11.87 -5.45
N GLY A 106 -11.21 11.15 -6.42
CA GLY A 106 -10.58 10.90 -7.71
C GLY A 106 -10.19 12.17 -8.47
N LYS A 107 -10.92 13.26 -8.27
CA LYS A 107 -10.62 14.59 -8.79
C LYS A 107 -9.25 15.12 -8.34
N TYR A 108 -8.77 14.67 -7.17
CA TYR A 108 -7.50 15.11 -6.60
C TYR A 108 -6.38 14.06 -6.72
N ILE A 109 -6.40 13.28 -7.79
CA ILE A 109 -5.37 12.27 -8.08
C ILE A 109 -3.94 12.83 -8.06
N LYS A 110 -3.71 14.05 -8.53
CA LYS A 110 -2.40 14.71 -8.48
C LYS A 110 -1.88 14.81 -7.06
N GLU A 111 -2.75 15.13 -6.11
CA GLU A 111 -2.38 15.23 -4.69
C GLU A 111 -2.14 13.85 -4.06
N ALA A 112 -2.93 12.84 -4.40
CA ALA A 112 -2.71 11.48 -3.94
C ALA A 112 -1.33 10.96 -4.37
N ILE A 113 -0.92 11.21 -5.61
CA ILE A 113 0.41 10.87 -6.14
C ILE A 113 1.50 11.67 -5.44
N THR A 114 1.30 12.98 -5.24
CA THR A 114 2.26 13.85 -4.54
C THR A 114 2.50 13.37 -3.11
N HIS A 115 1.44 13.11 -2.35
CA HIS A 115 1.57 12.63 -0.97
C HIS A 115 2.21 11.23 -0.88
N PHE A 116 1.92 10.34 -1.86
CA PHE A 116 2.62 9.06 -1.97
C PHE A 116 4.12 9.25 -2.17
N LEU A 117 4.54 10.15 -3.08
CA LEU A 117 5.95 10.43 -3.34
C LEU A 117 6.64 11.11 -2.15
N GLU A 118 5.97 12.05 -1.48
CA GLU A 118 6.44 12.65 -0.23
C GLU A 118 6.66 11.59 0.85
N ALA A 119 5.68 10.70 1.06
CA ALA A 119 5.81 9.62 2.03
C ALA A 119 6.93 8.65 1.63
N SER A 120 7.11 8.36 0.34
CA SER A 120 8.23 7.56 -0.18
C SER A 120 9.59 8.17 0.15
N ALA A 121 9.69 9.51 0.13
CA ALA A 121 10.90 10.26 0.51
C ALA A 121 11.06 10.43 2.04
N GLY A 122 10.12 9.98 2.85
CA GLY A 122 10.14 10.18 4.31
C GLY A 122 9.62 11.53 4.75
N ASN A 123 9.01 12.28 3.85
CA ASN A 123 8.31 13.53 4.15
C ASN A 123 6.85 13.25 4.56
N ASN A 124 6.16 14.28 5.04
CA ASN A 124 4.77 14.20 5.45
C ASN A 124 4.50 13.06 6.47
N PRO A 125 5.22 13.04 7.62
CA PRO A 125 4.99 12.05 8.66
C PRO A 125 3.61 12.26 9.27
N GLN A 126 2.91 11.16 9.54
CA GLN A 126 1.61 11.15 10.19
C GLN A 126 1.66 10.24 11.42
N GLU A 127 0.87 10.54 12.43
CA GLU A 127 0.73 9.71 13.63
C GLU A 127 -0.76 9.43 13.86
N ILE A 128 -1.09 8.16 14.01
CA ILE A 128 -2.43 7.73 14.39
C ILE A 128 -2.36 7.11 15.79
N THR A 129 -3.15 7.65 16.72
CA THR A 129 -3.25 7.10 18.06
C THR A 129 -4.48 6.20 18.18
N ILE A 130 -4.28 4.94 18.62
CA ILE A 130 -5.36 4.00 18.91
C ILE A 130 -5.03 3.24 20.19
N ASN A 131 -5.97 3.21 21.15
CA ASN A 131 -5.79 2.57 22.47
C ASN A 131 -4.45 2.98 23.11
N ASP A 132 -4.17 4.29 23.20
CA ASP A 132 -2.94 4.90 23.72
C ASP A 132 -1.64 4.54 22.99
N ARG A 133 -1.75 3.81 21.90
CA ARG A 133 -0.61 3.44 21.06
C ARG A 133 -0.47 4.39 19.87
N LYS A 134 0.69 4.98 19.73
CA LYS A 134 1.07 5.84 18.61
C LYS A 134 1.64 5.02 17.47
N LEU A 135 1.02 5.12 16.30
CA LEU A 135 1.40 4.40 15.09
C LEU A 135 1.93 5.40 14.05
N PRO A 136 3.20 5.26 13.62
CA PRO A 136 3.79 6.16 12.63
C PRO A 136 3.38 5.77 11.21
N PHE A 137 2.86 6.73 10.45
CA PHE A 137 2.46 6.58 9.04
C PHE A 137 3.05 7.70 8.17
N GLY A 138 2.59 7.81 6.91
CA GLY A 138 3.15 8.75 5.95
C GLY A 138 4.62 8.47 5.70
N GLY A 139 5.46 9.50 5.77
CA GLY A 139 6.90 9.36 5.63
C GLY A 139 7.61 8.55 6.72
N ASN A 140 6.90 8.16 7.78
CA ASN A 140 7.41 7.26 8.82
C ASN A 140 6.99 5.78 8.61
N SER A 141 6.23 5.48 7.55
CA SER A 141 5.88 4.10 7.21
C SER A 141 7.09 3.30 6.75
N ASN A 142 7.06 1.98 6.98
CA ASN A 142 8.07 1.05 6.46
C ASN A 142 7.80 0.69 4.99
N LEU A 143 6.53 0.64 4.61
CA LEU A 143 6.08 0.43 3.24
C LEU A 143 5.01 1.46 2.88
N VAL A 144 5.11 2.03 1.70
CA VAL A 144 4.10 2.92 1.13
C VAL A 144 3.57 2.33 -0.19
N SER A 145 2.29 2.51 -0.46
CA SER A 145 1.71 2.00 -1.70
C SER A 145 0.80 3.03 -2.35
N TYR A 146 0.87 3.13 -3.68
CA TYR A 146 -0.09 3.85 -4.51
C TYR A 146 -0.95 2.87 -5.29
N ILE A 147 -2.26 3.09 -5.27
CA ILE A 147 -3.25 2.35 -6.06
C ILE A 147 -4.17 3.34 -6.76
N GLY A 148 -4.30 3.20 -8.08
CA GLY A 148 -5.19 4.05 -8.86
C GLY A 148 -4.81 4.13 -10.33
N HIS A 149 -5.46 5.06 -11.03
CA HIS A 149 -5.05 5.47 -12.36
C HIS A 149 -3.64 6.07 -12.31
N ASN A 150 -2.87 5.90 -13.38
CA ASN A 150 -1.55 6.55 -13.50
C ASN A 150 -1.70 7.97 -14.03
N GLY A 151 -1.97 8.92 -13.15
CA GLY A 151 -2.11 10.33 -13.52
C GLY A 151 -0.86 10.95 -14.15
N LEU A 152 0.33 10.39 -13.89
CA LEU A 152 1.57 10.87 -14.54
C LEU A 152 1.62 10.58 -16.05
N MET A 153 0.64 9.86 -16.60
CA MET A 153 0.43 9.78 -18.05
C MET A 153 -0.19 11.07 -18.64
N GLU A 154 -0.77 11.92 -17.81
CA GLU A 154 -1.56 13.09 -18.21
C GLU A 154 -0.98 14.40 -17.67
N PHE A 155 -0.28 14.35 -16.53
CA PHE A 155 0.32 15.52 -15.88
C PHE A 155 1.63 15.17 -15.18
N ASP A 156 2.43 16.18 -14.92
CA ASP A 156 3.59 16.09 -14.04
C ASP A 156 3.24 16.54 -12.60
N VAL A 157 3.99 16.02 -11.63
CA VAL A 157 3.98 16.53 -10.26
C VAL A 157 5.19 17.42 -10.03
N ASP A 158 4.91 18.65 -9.61
CA ASP A 158 5.94 19.62 -9.26
C ASP A 158 6.47 19.28 -7.85
N GLY A 159 7.77 19.04 -7.75
CA GLY A 159 8.39 18.81 -6.44
C GLY A 159 9.74 18.12 -6.52
N HIS A 160 10.56 18.40 -5.51
CA HIS A 160 11.79 17.65 -5.27
C HIS A 160 11.53 16.70 -4.08
N PHE A 161 11.37 15.43 -4.40
CA PHE A 161 11.10 14.38 -3.42
C PHE A 161 12.42 13.85 -2.83
N ASN A 162 13.20 14.75 -2.24
CA ASN A 162 14.47 14.37 -1.63
C ASN A 162 14.24 13.62 -0.31
N PRO A 163 15.02 12.57 -0.01
CA PRO A 163 14.87 11.80 1.21
C PRO A 163 15.15 12.67 2.44
N LYS A 164 14.22 12.64 3.39
CA LYS A 164 14.34 13.37 4.65
C LYS A 164 15.29 12.70 5.64
N ASN A 165 15.48 11.39 5.50
CA ASN A 165 16.32 10.55 6.35
C ASN A 165 16.80 9.31 5.59
N ASN A 166 17.73 8.57 6.18
CA ASN A 166 18.29 7.35 5.59
C ASN A 166 17.46 6.08 5.88
N ASN A 167 16.21 6.20 6.34
CA ASN A 167 15.37 5.05 6.59
C ASN A 167 14.98 4.40 5.27
N LYS A 168 15.26 3.11 5.16
CA LYS A 168 14.80 2.32 4.00
C LYS A 168 13.29 2.21 4.01
N ARG A 169 12.66 2.47 2.87
CA ARG A 169 11.22 2.29 2.63
C ARG A 169 11.01 1.47 1.39
N ASP A 170 10.04 0.60 1.45
CA ASP A 170 9.57 -0.11 0.27
C ASP A 170 8.39 0.63 -0.36
N ALA A 171 8.31 0.61 -1.70
CA ALA A 171 7.24 1.23 -2.46
C ALA A 171 6.56 0.22 -3.37
N ILE A 172 5.22 0.16 -3.32
CA ILE A 172 4.40 -0.63 -4.26
C ILE A 172 3.54 0.34 -5.06
N ILE A 173 3.59 0.26 -6.39
CA ILE A 173 2.87 1.17 -7.29
C ILE A 173 2.02 0.36 -8.26
N LEU A 174 0.75 0.19 -7.91
CA LEU A 174 -0.24 -0.50 -8.73
C LEU A 174 -1.01 0.53 -9.56
N ALA A 175 -0.43 0.89 -10.70
CA ALA A 175 -0.99 1.79 -11.70
C ALA A 175 -0.45 1.39 -13.08
N CYS A 176 -1.14 1.76 -14.16
CA CYS A 176 -0.72 1.42 -15.53
C CYS A 176 0.66 1.96 -15.85
N ILE A 177 1.56 1.13 -16.40
CA ILE A 177 2.92 1.50 -16.86
C ILE A 177 3.71 2.28 -15.80
N SER A 178 3.47 1.97 -14.52
CA SER A 178 3.99 2.78 -13.41
C SER A 178 5.52 2.82 -13.36
N LYS A 179 6.21 1.76 -13.78
CA LYS A 179 7.68 1.77 -13.83
C LYS A 179 8.21 2.94 -14.67
N ASN A 180 7.66 3.16 -15.85
CA ASN A 180 8.17 4.20 -16.75
C ASN A 180 7.91 5.60 -16.21
N TYR A 181 6.71 5.86 -15.72
CA TYR A 181 6.29 7.20 -15.31
C TYR A 181 6.77 7.59 -13.91
N PHE A 182 6.84 6.64 -12.99
CA PHE A 182 7.31 6.91 -11.61
C PHE A 182 8.83 6.78 -11.43
N LEU A 183 9.57 6.27 -12.42
CA LEU A 183 11.00 5.93 -12.29
C LEU A 183 11.86 7.08 -11.77
N SER A 184 11.75 8.28 -12.36
CA SER A 184 12.52 9.46 -11.97
C SER A 184 12.20 9.91 -10.55
N HIS A 185 10.92 9.90 -10.20
CA HIS A 185 10.46 10.31 -8.88
C HIS A 185 10.90 9.32 -7.79
N ILE A 186 10.72 8.02 -8.00
CA ILE A 186 11.11 6.99 -7.02
C ILE A 186 12.63 6.97 -6.83
N ARG A 187 13.42 7.21 -7.87
CA ARG A 187 14.88 7.40 -7.71
C ARG A 187 15.23 8.58 -6.82
N GLN A 188 14.52 9.69 -6.94
CA GLN A 188 14.71 10.86 -6.05
C GLN A 188 14.38 10.51 -4.60
N THR A 189 13.30 9.79 -4.34
CA THR A 189 12.87 9.42 -2.97
C THR A 189 13.82 8.43 -2.30
N GLN A 190 14.63 7.68 -3.04
CA GLN A 190 15.45 6.55 -2.58
C GLN A 190 14.64 5.40 -1.96
N ALA A 191 13.33 5.35 -2.17
CA ALA A 191 12.53 4.19 -1.81
C ALA A 191 12.86 3.00 -2.72
N ASN A 192 12.82 1.79 -2.16
CA ASN A 192 12.99 0.55 -2.92
C ASN A 192 11.70 0.24 -3.69
N PRO A 193 11.69 0.22 -5.04
CA PRO A 193 10.52 -0.15 -5.81
C PRO A 193 10.28 -1.66 -5.74
N LEU A 194 9.52 -2.08 -4.72
CA LEU A 194 9.24 -3.48 -4.45
C LEU A 194 8.36 -4.11 -5.54
N ILE A 195 7.30 -3.39 -5.96
CA ILE A 195 6.43 -3.80 -7.09
C ILE A 195 5.99 -2.56 -7.87
N TRP A 196 6.14 -2.63 -9.19
CA TRP A 196 5.52 -1.70 -10.15
C TRP A 196 5.21 -2.42 -11.47
N THR A 197 4.66 -1.72 -12.44
CA THR A 197 4.11 -2.34 -13.66
C THR A 197 4.80 -1.83 -14.92
N THR A 198 4.90 -2.71 -15.90
CA THR A 198 5.44 -2.41 -17.23
C THR A 198 4.36 -2.19 -18.30
N GLY A 199 3.10 -2.42 -17.98
CA GLY A 199 1.97 -2.34 -18.90
C GLY A 199 0.68 -1.89 -18.22
N LEU A 200 -0.43 -1.97 -18.96
CA LEU A 200 -1.76 -1.69 -18.42
C LEU A 200 -2.16 -2.75 -17.39
N MET A 201 -2.82 -2.34 -16.33
CA MET A 201 -3.25 -3.24 -15.27
C MET A 201 -4.61 -2.85 -14.67
N ALA A 202 -5.24 -3.81 -13.98
CA ALA A 202 -6.31 -3.56 -13.03
C ALA A 202 -5.69 -3.37 -11.63
N PRO A 203 -5.65 -2.15 -11.06
CA PRO A 203 -4.99 -1.88 -9.77
C PRO A 203 -5.90 -2.28 -8.59
N GLU A 204 -6.18 -3.56 -8.47
CA GLU A 204 -7.08 -4.11 -7.45
C GLU A 204 -6.31 -4.74 -6.27
N ALA A 205 -6.94 -4.76 -5.10
CA ALA A 205 -6.30 -5.01 -3.81
C ALA A 205 -5.76 -6.43 -3.61
N TYR A 206 -6.20 -7.44 -4.37
CA TYR A 206 -5.66 -8.81 -4.26
C TYR A 206 -4.15 -8.85 -4.60
N THR A 207 -3.71 -8.05 -5.57
CA THR A 207 -2.28 -7.94 -5.91
C THR A 207 -1.48 -7.33 -4.76
N LEU A 208 -1.99 -6.23 -4.20
CA LEU A 208 -1.39 -5.56 -3.03
C LEU A 208 -1.30 -6.52 -1.84
N LYS A 209 -2.43 -7.17 -1.50
CA LYS A 209 -2.49 -8.04 -0.32
C LYS A 209 -1.46 -9.16 -0.40
N TRP A 210 -1.36 -9.85 -1.54
CA TRP A 210 -0.41 -10.95 -1.69
C TRP A 210 1.04 -10.48 -1.66
N ALA A 211 1.35 -9.29 -2.18
CA ALA A 211 2.66 -8.67 -2.03
C ALA A 211 2.97 -8.36 -0.56
N ILE A 212 2.02 -7.75 0.16
CA ILE A 212 2.16 -7.44 1.60
C ILE A 212 2.33 -8.72 2.43
N ASP A 213 1.63 -9.81 2.11
CA ASP A 213 1.78 -11.09 2.82
C ASP A 213 3.22 -11.62 2.73
N GLY A 214 3.87 -11.51 1.56
CA GLY A 214 5.28 -11.84 1.40
C GLY A 214 6.20 -10.88 2.16
N TRP A 215 5.91 -9.59 2.08
CA TRP A 215 6.69 -8.56 2.78
C TRP A 215 6.66 -8.72 4.31
N ILE A 216 5.51 -9.04 4.89
CA ILE A 216 5.37 -9.32 6.32
C ILE A 216 6.24 -10.53 6.72
N ARG A 217 6.34 -11.54 5.86
CA ARG A 217 7.16 -12.74 6.07
C ARG A 217 8.64 -12.53 5.80
N ASN A 218 9.06 -11.31 5.44
CA ASN A 218 10.43 -10.96 5.05
C ASN A 218 10.95 -11.83 3.89
N GLU A 219 10.08 -12.17 2.93
CA GLU A 219 10.47 -12.82 1.68
C GLU A 219 11.34 -11.86 0.83
N THR A 220 12.12 -12.40 -0.08
CA THR A 220 12.92 -11.59 -1.03
C THR A 220 12.01 -10.83 -2.00
N ASP A 221 12.50 -9.73 -2.58
CA ASP A 221 11.75 -8.92 -3.54
C ASP A 221 11.21 -9.78 -4.71
N ASN A 222 11.99 -10.76 -5.17
CA ASN A 222 11.55 -11.67 -6.22
C ASN A 222 10.43 -12.62 -5.76
N GLU A 223 10.47 -13.14 -4.56
CA GLU A 223 9.39 -13.99 -4.00
C GLU A 223 8.11 -13.17 -3.82
N ILE A 224 8.23 -11.93 -3.34
CA ILE A 224 7.10 -11.00 -3.21
C ILE A 224 6.48 -10.71 -4.58
N ARG A 225 7.32 -10.45 -5.59
CA ARG A 225 6.90 -10.26 -6.98
C ARG A 225 6.17 -11.50 -7.52
N GLU A 226 6.70 -12.71 -7.29
CA GLU A 226 6.07 -13.97 -7.71
C GLU A 226 4.67 -14.15 -7.07
N ARG A 227 4.51 -13.79 -5.79
CA ARG A 227 3.21 -13.78 -5.12
C ARG A 227 2.24 -12.82 -5.79
N ALA A 228 2.66 -11.58 -6.00
CA ALA A 228 1.84 -10.56 -6.65
C ALA A 228 1.40 -11.01 -8.05
N ALA A 229 2.32 -11.56 -8.85
CA ALA A 229 2.04 -12.06 -10.19
C ALA A 229 1.08 -13.26 -10.18
N LYS A 230 1.21 -14.16 -9.21
CA LYS A 230 0.29 -15.28 -9.02
C LYS A 230 -1.11 -14.79 -8.66
N ALA A 231 -1.22 -13.84 -7.74
CA ALA A 231 -2.50 -13.23 -7.39
C ALA A 231 -3.13 -12.57 -8.62
N TYR A 232 -2.38 -11.72 -9.31
CA TYR A 232 -2.87 -11.04 -10.50
C TYR A 232 -3.38 -12.03 -11.56
N HIS A 233 -2.61 -13.09 -11.87
CA HIS A 233 -3.04 -14.15 -12.77
C HIS A 233 -4.32 -14.85 -12.30
N ASN A 234 -4.41 -15.17 -11.00
CA ASN A 234 -5.57 -15.91 -10.46
C ASN A 234 -6.88 -15.14 -10.65
N TYR A 235 -6.85 -13.82 -10.57
CA TYR A 235 -8.03 -12.96 -10.74
C TYR A 235 -8.23 -12.53 -12.19
N GLN A 236 -7.19 -12.08 -12.88
CA GLN A 236 -7.28 -11.54 -14.24
C GLN A 236 -7.21 -12.61 -15.34
N LYS A 237 -6.84 -13.86 -15.00
CA LYS A 237 -6.72 -15.00 -15.96
C LYS A 237 -5.80 -14.74 -17.15
N CYS A 238 -4.86 -13.79 -17.03
CA CYS A 238 -3.98 -13.35 -18.14
C CYS A 238 -2.82 -14.31 -18.46
N GLY A 239 -2.65 -15.39 -17.71
CA GLY A 239 -1.48 -16.26 -17.78
C GLY A 239 -0.35 -15.81 -16.83
N LEU A 240 0.24 -16.76 -16.08
CA LEU A 240 1.25 -16.45 -15.07
C LEU A 240 2.48 -15.76 -15.65
N ASN A 241 2.95 -16.18 -16.83
CA ASN A 241 4.10 -15.54 -17.48
C ASN A 241 3.80 -14.09 -17.92
N ALA A 242 2.57 -13.80 -18.34
CA ALA A 242 2.16 -12.43 -18.64
C ALA A 242 2.11 -11.57 -17.37
N ALA A 243 1.55 -12.09 -16.28
CA ALA A 243 1.55 -11.41 -14.97
C ALA A 243 2.98 -11.14 -14.45
N LYS A 244 3.91 -12.09 -14.63
CA LYS A 244 5.33 -11.91 -14.27
C LYS A 244 6.07 -10.89 -15.12
N ARG A 245 5.70 -10.72 -16.38
CA ARG A 245 6.25 -9.63 -17.21
C ARG A 245 5.63 -8.27 -16.86
N LEU A 246 4.37 -8.27 -16.44
CA LEU A 246 3.68 -7.05 -16.06
C LEU A 246 4.19 -6.50 -14.71
N LEU A 247 4.32 -7.37 -13.70
CA LEU A 247 4.71 -6.98 -12.35
C LEU A 247 6.21 -7.24 -12.16
N VAL A 248 6.97 -6.19 -11.90
CA VAL A 248 8.43 -6.23 -11.78
C VAL A 248 8.90 -5.59 -10.49
N THR A 249 10.13 -5.88 -10.07
CA THR A 249 10.79 -5.33 -8.87
C THR A 249 12.10 -4.66 -9.25
N GLY A 250 12.61 -3.79 -8.39
CA GLY A 250 13.86 -3.06 -8.58
C GLY A 250 13.82 -2.03 -9.73
N PHE A 251 14.91 -1.31 -9.88
CA PHE A 251 15.10 -0.30 -10.96
C PHE A 251 15.42 -0.90 -12.31
#